data_6ed2d565336dc44d29621449dfd8b45b
#
_entry.id   6ed2d565336dc44d29621449dfd8b45b
#
_cell.length_a   1.000
_cell.length_b   1.000
_cell.length_c   1.000
_cell.angle_alpha   90.00
_cell.angle_beta   90.00
_cell.angle_gamma   90.00
#
_symmetry.space_group_name_H-M   'P 1'
#
loop_
_entity.id
_entity.type
_entity.pdbx_description
1 polymer ?
#
loop_
_entity_poly.entity_id
_entity_poly.type
_entity_poly.pdbx_seq_one_letter_code
_entity_poly.pdbx_strand_id
1 'polypeptide(L)'
;MMIMGFRFPLMLMRMMLLTLMGCCIFVKAHNFNNERDPTIKIMNEFSGYPLDGDEKIQFIPNSFTVDSDNLQKQIDELASFSDSPAPSVTRILYSENDVVARRFIKNLMGLAGLSVREDAVGNIFGRWEGSEPDLSAVSTGSHIDAIPYSGKYDGVIGVLGAIEAINVLKRSGFKPKKPLEVIMFTSEEPTRYGISCLGSRLLAGSVSLAAALKQTVDNHNISFLDAAKFAGYAKNEDFSDVFLNERSYSAFVELHIEQGPILENEGISIGVVTAIAAPASIKVDFGGNGGHAGAVLMPQRNDAGLAAAELALAVEKHVLESGSIDTVGTVGILEVHPGAINSIPSKSHIEIDTRDIDEKRRNKVIEKIHESAVSISKNRGVDLLEFKIVNQDPPALSDESVIKAMESATQELDLSYKKMISRAYHDSLFMARKAPMGMIFIPCYKGYSHKPEEYASPEDIANGVKVLALTLAKLSYN
;
A
#
# COMPACT_ATOMS: atom_id res chain seq x y z
N MET A 1 56.78 -20.14 25.97
CA MET A 1 57.08 -20.80 27.27
C MET A 1 55.95 -20.40 28.22
N MET A 2 55.35 -21.38 28.80
CA MET A 2 54.30 -21.46 29.82
C MET A 2 52.82 -21.22 29.32
N ILE A 3 52.25 -22.37 29.07
CA ILE A 3 50.79 -22.67 28.98
C ILE A 3 50.27 -22.75 30.41
N MET A 4 49.27 -21.94 30.76
CA MET A 4 48.51 -22.15 32.00
C MET A 4 47.11 -22.62 31.63
N GLY A 5 46.86 -23.92 31.78
CA GLY A 5 45.57 -24.55 31.64
C GLY A 5 44.70 -24.29 32.88
N PHE A 6 43.50 -23.78 32.67
CA PHE A 6 42.43 -23.76 33.67
C PHE A 6 41.63 -25.05 33.59
N ARG A 7 41.78 -25.92 34.58
CA ARG A 7 40.89 -27.05 34.84
C ARG A 7 39.68 -26.54 35.61
N PHE A 8 38.52 -26.59 35.03
CA PHE A 8 37.24 -26.46 35.76
C PHE A 8 36.91 -27.79 36.44
N PRO A 9 36.48 -27.78 37.71
CA PRO A 9 36.20 -29.02 38.41
C PRO A 9 34.85 -29.63 38.01
N LEU A 10 34.90 -30.91 37.68
CA LEU A 10 33.80 -31.80 37.30
C LEU A 10 32.64 -31.90 38.33
N MET A 11 32.74 -31.23 39.45
CA MET A 11 31.82 -31.32 40.58
C MET A 11 30.56 -30.40 40.42
N LEU A 12 30.68 -29.29 39.68
CA LEU A 12 29.52 -28.41 39.42
C LEU A 12 28.56 -28.96 38.36
N MET A 13 29.03 -29.78 37.43
CA MET A 13 28.20 -30.37 36.39
C MET A 13 27.31 -31.52 36.88
N ARG A 14 27.68 -32.18 38.00
CA ARG A 14 26.84 -33.22 38.65
C ARG A 14 25.74 -32.66 39.54
N MET A 15 25.87 -31.46 40.08
CA MET A 15 24.80 -30.81 40.85
C MET A 15 23.72 -30.18 39.95
N MET A 16 24.04 -29.71 38.75
CA MET A 16 23.05 -29.21 37.81
C MET A 16 22.22 -30.30 37.13
N LEU A 17 22.75 -31.53 36.99
CA LEU A 17 21.95 -32.65 36.41
C LEU A 17 20.98 -33.26 37.45
N LEU A 18 21.22 -33.13 38.74
CA LEU A 18 20.35 -33.66 39.79
C LEU A 18 19.17 -32.72 40.13
N THR A 19 19.29 -31.42 39.82
CA THR A 19 18.16 -30.46 39.97
C THR A 19 17.20 -30.48 38.76
N LEU A 20 17.64 -30.94 37.60
CA LEU A 20 16.76 -31.11 36.42
C LEU A 20 15.98 -32.43 36.39
N MET A 21 16.47 -33.47 37.15
CA MET A 21 15.71 -34.72 37.31
C MET A 21 14.72 -34.72 38.47
N GLY A 22 14.76 -33.72 39.38
CA GLY A 22 13.85 -33.60 40.52
C GLY A 22 12.53 -32.88 40.19
N CYS A 23 12.40 -32.22 39.04
CA CYS A 23 11.18 -31.50 38.65
C CYS A 23 10.23 -32.28 37.73
N CYS A 24 10.59 -33.50 37.31
CA CYS A 24 9.75 -34.30 36.40
C CYS A 24 8.93 -35.43 37.08
N ILE A 25 8.91 -35.49 38.43
CA ILE A 25 8.09 -36.49 39.12
C ILE A 25 7.26 -35.78 40.18
N PHE A 26 6.20 -35.10 39.78
CA PHE A 26 4.94 -34.86 40.54
C PHE A 26 3.95 -34.06 39.70
N VAL A 27 3.53 -34.60 38.55
CA VAL A 27 2.19 -34.34 38.02
C VAL A 27 1.49 -35.69 37.96
N LYS A 28 1.02 -36.11 39.11
CA LYS A 28 -0.01 -37.15 39.17
C LYS A 28 -1.30 -36.51 38.63
N ALA A 29 -1.71 -37.02 37.46
CA ALA A 29 -3.03 -36.73 36.94
C ALA A 29 -4.09 -37.02 38.03
N HIS A 30 -4.68 -35.99 38.55
CA HIS A 30 -5.96 -36.11 39.23
C HIS A 30 -7.00 -36.26 38.11
N ASN A 31 -7.47 -37.47 37.92
CA ASN A 31 -8.74 -37.72 37.25
C ASN A 31 -9.80 -37.05 38.11
N PHE A 32 -10.18 -35.84 37.76
CA PHE A 32 -11.45 -35.28 38.19
C PHE A 32 -12.53 -35.98 37.38
N ASN A 33 -13.29 -36.81 38.04
CA ASN A 33 -14.58 -37.27 37.53
C ASN A 33 -15.48 -36.04 37.35
N ASN A 34 -15.54 -35.57 36.10
CA ASN A 34 -16.28 -34.38 35.68
C ASN A 34 -17.80 -34.61 35.56
N GLU A 35 -18.33 -35.70 36.14
CA GLU A 35 -19.78 -36.01 36.03
C GLU A 35 -20.67 -35.26 37.03
N ARG A 36 -20.13 -34.32 37.85
CA ARG A 36 -20.92 -33.62 38.87
C ARG A 36 -20.89 -32.08 38.77
N ASP A 37 -20.31 -31.52 37.76
CA ASP A 37 -20.35 -30.06 37.58
C ASP A 37 -21.65 -29.69 36.83
N PRO A 38 -22.56 -28.94 37.46
CA PRO A 38 -23.81 -28.52 36.81
C PRO A 38 -23.60 -27.67 35.59
N THR A 39 -22.43 -26.99 35.45
CA THR A 39 -22.05 -26.19 34.27
C THR A 39 -21.81 -27.07 33.05
N ILE A 40 -21.19 -28.25 33.23
CA ILE A 40 -20.96 -29.21 32.15
C ILE A 40 -22.27 -29.84 31.66
N LYS A 41 -23.23 -30.08 32.60
CA LYS A 41 -24.54 -30.59 32.22
C LYS A 41 -25.31 -29.56 31.39
N ILE A 42 -25.26 -28.28 31.76
CA ILE A 42 -25.86 -27.18 31.00
C ILE A 42 -25.20 -27.03 29.64
N MET A 43 -23.86 -27.09 29.53
CA MET A 43 -23.16 -27.04 28.27
C MET A 43 -23.50 -28.23 27.36
N ASN A 44 -23.67 -29.43 27.89
CA ASN A 44 -24.10 -30.61 27.13
C ASN A 44 -25.58 -30.55 26.70
N GLU A 45 -26.45 -29.90 27.48
CA GLU A 45 -27.83 -29.65 27.07
C GLU A 45 -27.95 -28.54 26.00
N PHE A 46 -27.03 -27.58 25.98
CA PHE A 46 -26.91 -26.56 24.90
C PHE A 46 -26.22 -27.08 23.66
N SER A 47 -25.44 -28.16 23.71
CA SER A 47 -24.81 -28.78 22.52
C SER A 47 -25.81 -29.47 21.56
N GLY A 48 -27.09 -29.46 21.86
CA GLY A 48 -28.17 -29.98 21.01
C GLY A 48 -28.85 -28.92 20.13
N TYR A 49 -28.53 -27.65 20.27
CA TYR A 49 -28.86 -26.66 19.23
C TYR A 49 -27.79 -26.78 18.13
N PRO A 50 -28.18 -26.98 16.86
CA PRO A 50 -27.20 -26.81 15.80
C PRO A 50 -26.67 -25.37 15.95
N LEU A 51 -25.40 -25.24 16.30
CA LEU A 51 -24.66 -24.05 15.93
C LEU A 51 -25.03 -23.85 14.46
N ASP A 52 -25.62 -22.70 14.11
CA ASP A 52 -25.90 -22.35 12.73
C ASP A 52 -24.69 -22.81 11.93
N GLY A 53 -24.91 -23.82 11.11
CA GLY A 53 -23.80 -24.49 10.47
C GLY A 53 -23.03 -23.43 9.72
N ASP A 54 -21.75 -23.32 10.00
CA ASP A 54 -20.82 -22.86 8.96
C ASP A 54 -21.24 -23.63 7.71
N GLU A 55 -22.04 -23.02 6.85
CA GLU A 55 -22.20 -23.49 5.50
C GLU A 55 -20.79 -23.43 4.93
N LYS A 56 -20.05 -24.54 5.11
CA LYS A 56 -18.77 -24.72 4.44
C LYS A 56 -19.10 -24.60 2.98
N ILE A 57 -18.78 -23.43 2.44
CA ILE A 57 -18.85 -23.20 1.02
C ILE A 57 -17.93 -24.28 0.44
N GLN A 58 -18.52 -25.38 -0.04
CA GLN A 58 -17.77 -26.44 -0.72
C GLN A 58 -17.41 -25.88 -2.09
N PHE A 59 -16.33 -25.11 -2.12
CA PHE A 59 -15.68 -24.80 -3.39
C PHE A 59 -15.05 -26.08 -3.92
N ILE A 60 -15.38 -26.44 -5.14
CA ILE A 60 -14.65 -27.46 -5.88
C ILE A 60 -13.40 -26.73 -6.40
N PRO A 61 -12.19 -26.97 -5.85
CA PRO A 61 -10.98 -26.22 -6.21
C PRO A 61 -10.66 -26.23 -7.72
N ASN A 62 -11.11 -27.29 -8.43
CA ASN A 62 -10.91 -27.45 -9.88
C ASN A 62 -11.75 -26.49 -10.76
N SER A 63 -12.64 -25.67 -10.21
CA SER A 63 -13.47 -24.75 -10.98
C SER A 63 -12.91 -23.31 -11.03
N PHE A 64 -11.87 -23.02 -10.24
CA PHE A 64 -11.24 -21.71 -10.22
C PHE A 64 -10.19 -21.56 -11.34
N THR A 65 -10.67 -21.44 -12.57
CA THR A 65 -9.80 -21.25 -13.74
C THR A 65 -9.74 -19.77 -14.09
N VAL A 66 -8.54 -19.20 -14.03
CA VAL A 66 -8.23 -17.85 -14.52
C VAL A 66 -7.96 -17.92 -16.02
N ASP A 67 -8.57 -17.03 -16.78
CA ASP A 67 -8.27 -16.86 -18.20
C ASP A 67 -7.02 -15.97 -18.37
N SER A 68 -5.86 -16.57 -18.09
CA SER A 68 -4.56 -15.86 -18.06
C SER A 68 -4.21 -15.26 -19.43
N ASP A 69 -4.57 -15.93 -20.53
CA ASP A 69 -4.28 -15.42 -21.89
C ASP A 69 -5.09 -14.17 -22.19
N ASN A 70 -6.37 -14.18 -21.81
CA ASN A 70 -7.24 -13.01 -22.00
C ASN A 70 -6.84 -11.87 -21.05
N LEU A 71 -6.52 -12.19 -19.79
CA LEU A 71 -6.07 -11.17 -18.82
C LEU A 71 -4.77 -10.50 -19.29
N GLN A 72 -3.80 -11.27 -19.80
CA GLN A 72 -2.56 -10.71 -20.34
C GLN A 72 -2.82 -9.82 -21.56
N LYS A 73 -3.74 -10.21 -22.47
CA LYS A 73 -4.15 -9.38 -23.60
C LYS A 73 -4.78 -8.07 -23.13
N GLN A 74 -5.61 -8.10 -22.11
CA GLN A 74 -6.22 -6.90 -21.55
C GLN A 74 -5.18 -5.97 -20.92
N ILE A 75 -4.17 -6.52 -20.21
CA ILE A 75 -3.04 -5.75 -19.67
C ILE A 75 -2.26 -5.09 -20.82
N ASP A 76 -1.97 -5.82 -21.89
CA ASP A 76 -1.22 -5.32 -23.05
C ASP A 76 -2.00 -4.26 -23.83
N GLU A 77 -3.31 -4.43 -23.97
CA GLU A 77 -4.20 -3.45 -24.60
C GLU A 77 -4.28 -2.16 -23.76
N LEU A 78 -4.46 -2.30 -22.44
CA LEU A 78 -4.48 -1.15 -21.54
C LEU A 78 -3.13 -0.41 -21.53
N ALA A 79 -2.00 -1.14 -21.64
CA ALA A 79 -0.67 -0.56 -21.74
C ALA A 79 -0.47 0.26 -23.03
N SER A 80 -1.20 -0.06 -24.10
CA SER A 80 -1.14 0.70 -25.37
C SER A 80 -1.72 2.12 -25.26
N PHE A 81 -2.59 2.38 -24.28
CA PHE A 81 -3.09 3.72 -23.98
C PHE A 81 -2.08 4.47 -23.12
N SER A 82 -1.05 4.98 -23.75
CA SER A 82 0.14 5.55 -23.09
C SER A 82 0.64 6.78 -23.84
N ASP A 83 1.13 7.77 -23.10
CA ASP A 83 1.78 8.98 -23.64
C ASP A 83 3.28 8.75 -23.92
N SER A 84 3.83 7.57 -23.59
CA SER A 84 5.20 7.15 -23.91
C SER A 84 5.22 5.90 -24.79
N PRO A 85 6.30 5.68 -25.58
CA PRO A 85 6.41 4.49 -26.43
C PRO A 85 6.62 3.22 -25.61
N ALA A 86 6.09 2.09 -26.11
CA ALA A 86 6.36 0.78 -25.55
C ALA A 86 7.87 0.47 -25.47
N PRO A 87 8.37 -0.26 -24.44
CA PRO A 87 7.59 -0.98 -23.42
C PRO A 87 7.11 -0.12 -22.24
N SER A 88 7.47 1.17 -22.19
CA SER A 88 7.06 2.05 -21.09
C SER A 88 5.59 2.47 -21.17
N VAL A 89 5.00 2.72 -20.01
CA VAL A 89 3.66 3.28 -19.89
C VAL A 89 3.73 4.62 -19.17
N THR A 90 3.05 5.62 -19.74
CA THR A 90 2.81 6.92 -19.10
C THR A 90 1.32 7.21 -19.23
N ARG A 91 0.60 7.33 -18.14
CA ARG A 91 -0.85 7.59 -18.15
C ARG A 91 -1.21 8.60 -17.09
N ILE A 92 -1.17 9.85 -17.53
CA ILE A 92 -1.38 11.02 -16.66
C ILE A 92 -2.87 11.27 -16.49
N LEU A 93 -3.28 11.59 -15.26
CA LEU A 93 -4.67 11.91 -14.92
C LEU A 93 -5.32 12.86 -15.92
N TYR A 94 -6.48 12.46 -16.46
CA TYR A 94 -7.30 13.19 -17.44
C TYR A 94 -6.58 13.55 -18.75
N SER A 95 -5.49 12.86 -19.09
CA SER A 95 -4.97 12.89 -20.47
C SER A 95 -5.92 12.16 -21.41
N GLU A 96 -5.76 12.34 -22.74
CA GLU A 96 -6.57 11.61 -23.72
C GLU A 96 -6.45 10.10 -23.55
N ASN A 97 -5.24 9.60 -23.30
CA ASN A 97 -4.98 8.18 -23.07
C ASN A 97 -5.61 7.68 -21.75
N ASP A 98 -5.62 8.48 -20.67
CA ASP A 98 -6.33 8.15 -19.45
C ASP A 98 -7.85 8.05 -19.66
N VAL A 99 -8.43 8.97 -20.41
CA VAL A 99 -9.88 8.95 -20.76
C VAL A 99 -10.23 7.70 -21.58
N VAL A 100 -9.36 7.30 -22.53
CA VAL A 100 -9.56 6.07 -23.33
C VAL A 100 -9.43 4.83 -22.43
N ALA A 101 -8.41 4.78 -21.57
CA ALA A 101 -8.19 3.70 -20.63
C ALA A 101 -9.37 3.52 -19.67
N ARG A 102 -9.93 4.60 -19.12
CA ARG A 102 -11.13 4.57 -18.26
C ARG A 102 -12.35 4.01 -19.01
N ARG A 103 -12.51 4.37 -20.28
CA ARG A 103 -13.59 3.83 -21.12
C ARG A 103 -13.41 2.33 -21.36
N PHE A 104 -12.17 1.87 -21.57
CA PHE A 104 -11.83 0.47 -21.70
C PHE A 104 -12.21 -0.32 -20.43
N ILE A 105 -11.83 0.17 -19.24
CA ILE A 105 -12.21 -0.47 -17.96
C ILE A 105 -13.73 -0.56 -17.79
N LYS A 106 -14.48 0.53 -18.10
CA LYS A 106 -15.96 0.50 -18.03
C LYS A 106 -16.56 -0.55 -18.94
N ASN A 107 -16.01 -0.71 -20.15
CA ASN A 107 -16.46 -1.73 -21.08
C ASN A 107 -16.20 -3.14 -20.53
N LEU A 108 -15.02 -3.40 -19.96
CA LEU A 108 -14.70 -4.70 -19.34
C LEU A 108 -15.62 -5.00 -18.16
N MET A 109 -15.88 -4.05 -17.29
CA MET A 109 -16.84 -4.20 -16.19
C MET A 109 -18.25 -4.52 -16.72
N GLY A 110 -18.68 -3.83 -17.78
CA GLY A 110 -19.98 -4.10 -18.44
C GLY A 110 -20.04 -5.50 -19.05
N LEU A 111 -18.99 -5.95 -19.75
CA LEU A 111 -18.87 -7.31 -20.29
C LEU A 111 -18.86 -8.38 -19.21
N ALA A 112 -18.29 -8.08 -18.05
CA ALA A 112 -18.35 -8.95 -16.86
C ALA A 112 -19.77 -8.94 -16.21
N GLY A 113 -20.74 -8.18 -16.74
CA GLY A 113 -22.10 -8.09 -16.23
C GLY A 113 -22.19 -7.38 -14.88
N LEU A 114 -21.37 -6.36 -14.69
CA LEU A 114 -21.39 -5.48 -13.51
C LEU A 114 -22.24 -4.24 -13.80
N SER A 115 -22.96 -3.73 -12.81
CA SER A 115 -23.59 -2.41 -12.85
C SER A 115 -22.52 -1.34 -12.67
N VAL A 116 -22.28 -0.53 -13.71
CA VAL A 116 -21.18 0.46 -13.73
C VAL A 116 -21.71 1.84 -13.37
N ARG A 117 -21.04 2.53 -12.43
CA ARG A 117 -21.23 3.94 -12.09
C ARG A 117 -19.90 4.66 -11.97
N GLU A 118 -19.94 5.98 -12.05
CA GLU A 118 -18.79 6.87 -11.88
C GLU A 118 -19.15 7.98 -10.89
N ASP A 119 -18.15 8.46 -10.16
CA ASP A 119 -18.32 9.63 -9.30
C ASP A 119 -17.80 10.92 -9.96
N ALA A 120 -17.87 12.03 -9.21
CA ALA A 120 -17.52 13.36 -9.72
C ALA A 120 -16.04 13.54 -10.07
N VAL A 121 -15.16 12.69 -9.57
CA VAL A 121 -13.71 12.71 -9.88
C VAL A 121 -13.29 11.55 -10.77
N GLY A 122 -14.25 10.72 -11.20
CA GLY A 122 -14.02 9.61 -12.11
C GLY A 122 -13.51 8.33 -11.46
N ASN A 123 -13.71 8.12 -10.15
CA ASN A 123 -13.63 6.76 -9.63
C ASN A 123 -14.72 5.94 -10.33
N ILE A 124 -14.40 4.74 -10.79
CA ILE A 124 -15.31 3.85 -11.52
C ILE A 124 -15.63 2.66 -10.63
N PHE A 125 -16.91 2.36 -10.51
CA PHE A 125 -17.42 1.28 -9.67
C PHE A 125 -18.17 0.27 -10.54
N GLY A 126 -17.83 -1.00 -10.40
CA GLY A 126 -18.51 -2.11 -11.05
C GLY A 126 -19.11 -3.04 -10.00
N ARG A 127 -20.43 -3.06 -9.87
CA ARG A 127 -21.13 -3.80 -8.80
C ARG A 127 -21.79 -5.07 -9.33
N TRP A 128 -21.56 -6.18 -8.64
CA TRP A 128 -22.28 -7.44 -8.76
C TRP A 128 -23.16 -7.63 -7.53
N GLU A 129 -24.48 -7.62 -7.73
CA GLU A 129 -25.43 -7.76 -6.63
C GLU A 129 -25.36 -9.14 -5.98
N GLY A 130 -25.46 -9.16 -4.64
CA GLY A 130 -25.61 -10.36 -3.85
C GLY A 130 -27.08 -10.79 -3.69
N SER A 131 -27.29 -11.92 -3.03
CA SER A 131 -28.64 -12.34 -2.65
C SER A 131 -29.28 -11.44 -1.60
N GLU A 132 -28.46 -10.70 -0.83
CA GLU A 132 -28.88 -9.67 0.13
C GLU A 132 -28.29 -8.30 -0.28
N PRO A 133 -28.89 -7.62 -1.25
CA PRO A 133 -28.32 -6.41 -1.88
C PRO A 133 -28.23 -5.20 -0.94
N ASP A 134 -28.98 -5.20 0.15
CA ASP A 134 -29.01 -4.11 1.15
C ASP A 134 -27.84 -4.20 2.15
N LEU A 135 -27.10 -5.31 2.15
CA LEU A 135 -25.91 -5.44 2.98
C LEU A 135 -24.76 -4.61 2.43
N SER A 136 -23.86 -4.18 3.34
CA SER A 136 -22.60 -3.52 2.97
C SER A 136 -21.78 -4.42 2.05
N ALA A 137 -21.37 -3.90 0.89
CA ALA A 137 -20.63 -4.67 -0.10
C ALA A 137 -19.22 -5.08 0.40
N VAL A 138 -18.68 -6.14 -0.18
CA VAL A 138 -17.24 -6.39 -0.16
C VAL A 138 -16.64 -5.78 -1.40
N SER A 139 -15.63 -4.92 -1.23
CA SER A 139 -15.01 -4.20 -2.33
C SER A 139 -13.58 -4.64 -2.58
N THR A 140 -13.14 -4.45 -3.81
CA THR A 140 -11.78 -4.69 -4.29
C THR A 140 -11.46 -3.68 -5.39
N GLY A 141 -10.19 -3.50 -5.70
CA GLY A 141 -9.78 -2.62 -6.78
C GLY A 141 -8.42 -1.99 -6.54
N SER A 142 -8.02 -1.12 -7.44
CA SER A 142 -6.77 -0.37 -7.45
C SER A 142 -6.87 0.76 -8.48
N HIS A 143 -5.74 1.25 -9.00
CA HIS A 143 -5.64 2.32 -10.00
C HIS A 143 -5.18 1.80 -11.37
N ILE A 144 -5.22 2.67 -12.37
CA ILE A 144 -4.66 2.41 -13.71
C ILE A 144 -3.76 3.53 -14.22
N ASP A 145 -3.71 4.68 -13.53
CA ASP A 145 -2.78 5.74 -13.88
C ASP A 145 -1.33 5.29 -13.62
N ALA A 146 -0.39 5.88 -14.33
CA ALA A 146 1.01 5.50 -14.32
C ALA A 146 1.91 6.72 -14.42
N ILE A 147 2.99 6.76 -13.64
CA ILE A 147 4.01 7.80 -13.72
C ILE A 147 4.72 7.77 -15.08
N PRO A 148 5.42 8.86 -15.48
CA PRO A 148 6.18 8.86 -16.72
C PRO A 148 7.20 7.71 -16.81
N TYR A 149 7.16 6.98 -17.93
CA TYR A 149 8.05 5.85 -18.25
C TYR A 149 8.00 4.68 -17.24
N SER A 150 6.83 4.41 -16.68
CA SER A 150 6.56 3.30 -15.77
C SER A 150 6.42 1.96 -16.50
N GLY A 151 6.09 0.92 -15.71
CA GLY A 151 5.67 -0.40 -16.20
C GLY A 151 4.18 -0.47 -16.50
N LYS A 152 3.66 -1.68 -16.71
CA LYS A 152 2.28 -1.92 -17.13
C LYS A 152 1.45 -2.74 -16.13
N TYR A 153 2.01 -3.09 -14.98
CA TYR A 153 1.36 -3.98 -14.00
C TYR A 153 0.94 -3.24 -12.74
N ASP A 154 1.67 -2.18 -12.36
CA ASP A 154 1.45 -1.37 -11.17
C ASP A 154 0.02 -0.81 -11.13
N GLY A 155 -0.74 -1.15 -10.07
CA GLY A 155 -2.17 -0.87 -9.92
C GLY A 155 -3.07 -1.63 -10.90
N VAL A 156 -2.64 -1.78 -12.15
CA VAL A 156 -3.40 -2.39 -13.25
C VAL A 156 -3.87 -3.81 -12.91
N ILE A 157 -3.02 -4.63 -12.29
CA ILE A 157 -3.42 -6.00 -11.90
C ILE A 157 -4.49 -6.00 -10.81
N GLY A 158 -4.54 -4.97 -9.97
CA GLY A 158 -5.59 -4.82 -8.95
C GLY A 158 -6.95 -4.48 -9.54
N VAL A 159 -7.00 -3.84 -10.71
CA VAL A 159 -8.26 -3.53 -11.42
C VAL A 159 -8.65 -4.68 -12.35
N LEU A 160 -7.77 -5.08 -13.28
CA LEU A 160 -8.07 -6.14 -14.25
C LEU A 160 -8.17 -7.51 -13.57
N GLY A 161 -7.29 -7.79 -12.59
CA GLY A 161 -7.36 -8.99 -11.77
C GLY A 161 -8.63 -9.06 -10.92
N ALA A 162 -9.13 -7.93 -10.41
CA ALA A 162 -10.40 -7.89 -9.69
C ALA A 162 -11.60 -8.21 -10.61
N ILE A 163 -11.62 -7.65 -11.84
CA ILE A 163 -12.64 -7.98 -12.82
C ILE A 163 -12.58 -9.47 -13.18
N GLU A 164 -11.38 -10.03 -13.38
CA GLU A 164 -11.20 -11.46 -13.65
C GLU A 164 -11.56 -12.33 -12.43
N ALA A 165 -11.28 -11.89 -11.20
CA ALA A 165 -11.73 -12.60 -9.99
C ALA A 165 -13.26 -12.73 -9.93
N ILE A 166 -14.00 -11.68 -10.30
CA ILE A 166 -15.46 -11.74 -10.44
C ILE A 166 -15.86 -12.73 -11.56
N ASN A 167 -15.17 -12.72 -12.69
CA ASN A 167 -15.43 -13.67 -13.78
C ASN A 167 -15.17 -15.13 -13.36
N VAL A 168 -14.10 -15.38 -12.60
CA VAL A 168 -13.79 -16.70 -12.00
C VAL A 168 -14.94 -17.16 -11.11
N LEU A 169 -15.42 -16.29 -10.21
CA LEU A 169 -16.55 -16.60 -9.33
C LEU A 169 -17.83 -16.88 -10.11
N LYS A 170 -18.14 -16.08 -11.13
CA LYS A 170 -19.32 -16.31 -11.97
C LYS A 170 -19.24 -17.64 -12.74
N ARG A 171 -18.08 -17.94 -13.33
CA ARG A 171 -17.85 -19.22 -14.04
C ARG A 171 -17.93 -20.44 -13.12
N SER A 172 -17.55 -20.29 -11.84
CA SER A 172 -17.68 -21.36 -10.84
C SER A 172 -19.11 -21.59 -10.36
N GLY A 173 -20.07 -20.75 -10.78
CA GLY A 173 -21.45 -20.80 -10.31
C GLY A 173 -21.68 -20.20 -8.94
N PHE A 174 -20.68 -19.51 -8.40
CA PHE A 174 -20.79 -18.82 -7.12
C PHE A 174 -21.85 -17.72 -7.14
N LYS A 175 -22.56 -17.54 -6.04
CA LYS A 175 -23.52 -16.46 -5.83
C LYS A 175 -23.18 -15.76 -4.53
N PRO A 176 -22.75 -14.51 -4.56
CA PRO A 176 -22.40 -13.79 -3.34
C PRO A 176 -23.63 -13.51 -2.49
N LYS A 177 -23.48 -13.57 -1.17
CA LYS A 177 -24.52 -13.12 -0.23
C LYS A 177 -24.55 -11.60 -0.19
N LYS A 178 -23.41 -10.96 0.18
CA LYS A 178 -23.22 -9.52 0.08
C LYS A 178 -22.85 -9.14 -1.35
N PRO A 179 -23.20 -7.95 -1.83
CA PRO A 179 -22.70 -7.46 -3.11
C PRO A 179 -21.17 -7.43 -3.16
N LEU A 180 -20.60 -7.68 -4.35
CA LEU A 180 -19.17 -7.48 -4.63
C LEU A 180 -19.01 -6.25 -5.51
N GLU A 181 -18.07 -5.37 -5.21
CA GLU A 181 -17.85 -4.15 -5.99
C GLU A 181 -16.38 -3.96 -6.34
N VAL A 182 -16.08 -3.83 -7.63
CA VAL A 182 -14.75 -3.49 -8.13
C VAL A 182 -14.65 -1.96 -8.25
N ILE A 183 -13.58 -1.38 -7.72
CA ILE A 183 -13.32 0.06 -7.76
C ILE A 183 -12.04 0.31 -8.56
N MET A 184 -12.12 1.15 -9.59
CA MET A 184 -10.94 1.77 -10.19
C MET A 184 -10.80 3.17 -9.60
N PHE A 185 -9.78 3.37 -8.78
CA PHE A 185 -9.52 4.67 -8.16
C PHE A 185 -8.92 5.65 -9.15
N THR A 186 -9.22 6.92 -8.95
CA THR A 186 -8.70 8.02 -9.77
C THR A 186 -7.40 8.55 -9.17
N SER A 187 -6.32 8.50 -9.95
CA SER A 187 -5.03 9.13 -9.62
C SER A 187 -4.47 8.70 -8.27
N GLU A 188 -3.97 7.47 -8.22
CA GLU A 188 -3.16 7.00 -7.10
C GLU A 188 -1.79 7.70 -7.14
N GLU A 189 -1.22 7.79 -8.33
CA GLU A 189 0.07 8.38 -8.61
C GLU A 189 0.02 9.93 -8.62
N PRO A 190 0.99 10.60 -7.96
CA PRO A 190 0.99 12.06 -7.82
C PRO A 190 1.48 12.79 -9.07
N THR A 191 1.03 12.39 -10.27
CA THR A 191 1.60 12.85 -11.53
C THR A 191 1.26 14.29 -11.89
N ARG A 192 -0.02 14.60 -12.11
CA ARG A 192 -0.40 15.89 -12.67
C ARG A 192 -0.48 17.02 -11.66
N TYR A 193 -1.00 16.72 -10.47
CA TYR A 193 -1.27 17.72 -9.42
C TYR A 193 -0.46 17.50 -8.15
N GLY A 194 0.47 16.54 -8.13
CA GLY A 194 1.29 16.23 -6.96
C GLY A 194 0.51 15.64 -5.78
N ILE A 195 -0.66 15.06 -6.02
CA ILE A 195 -1.55 14.50 -4.98
C ILE A 195 -1.68 13.00 -5.20
N SER A 196 -1.11 12.21 -4.29
CA SER A 196 -1.25 10.74 -4.28
C SER A 196 -2.62 10.30 -3.78
N CYS A 197 -3.11 9.17 -4.30
CA CYS A 197 -4.35 8.52 -3.89
C CYS A 197 -5.55 9.47 -3.88
N LEU A 198 -5.64 10.35 -4.89
CA LEU A 198 -6.62 11.42 -4.93
C LEU A 198 -8.05 10.88 -4.80
N GLY A 199 -8.39 9.84 -5.56
CA GLY A 199 -9.73 9.24 -5.58
C GLY A 199 -10.08 8.60 -4.26
N SER A 200 -9.25 7.69 -3.76
CA SER A 200 -9.50 6.98 -2.49
C SER A 200 -9.46 7.92 -1.28
N ARG A 201 -8.62 8.96 -1.32
CA ARG A 201 -8.56 10.00 -0.27
C ARG A 201 -9.86 10.80 -0.19
N LEU A 202 -10.49 11.12 -1.34
CA LEU A 202 -11.82 11.74 -1.36
C LEU A 202 -12.89 10.75 -0.89
N LEU A 203 -12.87 9.52 -1.37
CA LEU A 203 -13.79 8.46 -0.88
C LEU A 203 -13.71 8.31 0.63
N ALA A 204 -12.51 8.42 1.21
CA ALA A 204 -12.30 8.40 2.67
C ALA A 204 -12.85 9.64 3.40
N GLY A 205 -13.30 10.68 2.69
CA GLY A 205 -13.94 11.86 3.26
C GLY A 205 -12.98 13.02 3.55
N SER A 206 -11.93 13.20 2.75
CA SER A 206 -10.99 14.32 2.94
C SER A 206 -11.59 15.66 2.53
N VAL A 207 -12.18 16.37 3.49
CA VAL A 207 -12.75 17.72 3.30
C VAL A 207 -11.67 18.73 2.86
N SER A 208 -10.45 18.60 3.41
CA SER A 208 -9.34 19.48 3.05
C SER A 208 -8.92 19.31 1.60
N LEU A 209 -8.86 18.07 1.10
CA LEU A 209 -8.58 17.80 -0.30
C LEU A 209 -9.70 18.33 -1.20
N ALA A 210 -10.97 18.06 -0.89
CA ALA A 210 -12.11 18.56 -1.65
C ALA A 210 -12.08 20.10 -1.78
N ALA A 211 -11.69 20.82 -0.72
CA ALA A 211 -11.53 22.25 -0.76
C ALA A 211 -10.30 22.68 -1.59
N ALA A 212 -9.17 22.00 -1.46
CA ALA A 212 -7.94 22.32 -2.18
C ALA A 212 -8.07 22.15 -3.69
N LEU A 213 -8.76 21.10 -4.16
CA LEU A 213 -8.95 20.80 -5.59
C LEU A 213 -9.64 21.93 -6.37
N LYS A 214 -10.42 22.79 -5.68
CA LYS A 214 -11.07 23.97 -6.31
C LYS A 214 -10.06 25.04 -6.77
N GLN A 215 -8.86 25.04 -6.21
CA GLN A 215 -7.81 26.01 -6.49
C GLN A 215 -6.54 25.38 -7.05
N THR A 216 -6.51 24.04 -7.12
CA THR A 216 -5.34 23.29 -7.60
C THR A 216 -5.17 23.44 -9.10
N VAL A 217 -3.96 23.78 -9.53
CA VAL A 217 -3.56 23.89 -10.94
C VAL A 217 -2.33 23.01 -11.20
N ASP A 218 -2.19 22.55 -12.44
CA ASP A 218 -1.00 21.82 -12.88
C ASP A 218 0.13 22.77 -13.34
N ASN A 219 1.25 22.22 -13.75
CA ASN A 219 2.42 22.97 -14.25
C ASN A 219 2.15 23.79 -15.53
N HIS A 220 1.03 23.54 -16.20
CA HIS A 220 0.55 24.30 -17.38
C HIS A 220 -0.54 25.31 -17.01
N ASN A 221 -0.76 25.54 -15.70
CA ASN A 221 -1.80 26.41 -15.16
C ASN A 221 -3.23 25.98 -15.54
N ILE A 222 -3.46 24.67 -15.78
CA ILE A 222 -4.76 24.09 -16.01
C ILE A 222 -5.34 23.67 -14.66
N SER A 223 -6.55 24.15 -14.33
CA SER A 223 -7.18 23.81 -13.06
C SER A 223 -7.63 22.34 -13.05
N PHE A 224 -7.68 21.75 -11.84
CA PHE A 224 -8.22 20.40 -11.66
C PHE A 224 -9.66 20.31 -12.19
N LEU A 225 -10.47 21.33 -11.91
CA LEU A 225 -11.86 21.39 -12.35
C LEU A 225 -12.00 21.40 -13.88
N ASP A 226 -11.17 22.20 -14.59
CA ASP A 226 -11.22 22.27 -16.05
C ASP A 226 -10.78 20.94 -16.67
N ALA A 227 -9.71 20.33 -16.12
CA ALA A 227 -9.24 19.03 -16.60
C ALA A 227 -10.27 17.92 -16.35
N ALA A 228 -10.90 17.89 -15.18
CA ALA A 228 -11.94 16.93 -14.86
C ALA A 228 -13.19 17.13 -15.75
N LYS A 229 -13.62 18.38 -16.02
CA LYS A 229 -14.70 18.69 -16.96
C LYS A 229 -14.38 18.25 -18.38
N PHE A 230 -13.15 18.46 -18.84
CA PHE A 230 -12.69 17.98 -20.15
C PHE A 230 -12.76 16.46 -20.26
N ALA A 231 -12.41 15.74 -19.20
CA ALA A 231 -12.51 14.29 -19.12
C ALA A 231 -13.96 13.77 -18.93
N GLY A 232 -14.94 14.68 -18.77
CA GLY A 232 -16.37 14.34 -18.62
C GLY A 232 -16.86 14.24 -17.18
N TYR A 233 -16.03 14.62 -16.21
CA TYR A 233 -16.30 14.58 -14.76
C TYR A 233 -16.59 15.98 -14.20
N ALA A 234 -16.67 16.12 -12.88
CA ALA A 234 -16.84 17.38 -12.15
C ALA A 234 -17.99 18.26 -12.67
N LYS A 235 -19.14 17.67 -12.98
CA LYS A 235 -20.34 18.41 -13.42
C LYS A 235 -20.78 19.42 -12.37
N ASN A 236 -20.61 19.08 -11.09
CA ASN A 236 -20.78 19.96 -9.93
C ASN A 236 -19.40 20.26 -9.34
N GLU A 237 -19.21 21.47 -8.84
CA GLU A 237 -17.94 21.88 -8.20
C GLU A 237 -17.85 21.44 -6.72
N ASP A 238 -18.82 20.66 -6.26
CA ASP A 238 -18.82 20.05 -4.94
C ASP A 238 -18.38 18.58 -5.02
N PHE A 239 -17.28 18.27 -4.34
CA PHE A 239 -16.74 16.91 -4.28
C PHE A 239 -17.17 16.16 -3.01
N SER A 240 -18.05 16.74 -2.18
CA SER A 240 -18.57 16.04 -0.99
C SER A 240 -19.42 14.82 -1.34
N ASP A 241 -20.06 14.83 -2.53
CA ASP A 241 -20.83 13.69 -3.03
C ASP A 241 -19.96 12.45 -3.35
N VAL A 242 -18.63 12.63 -3.43
CA VAL A 242 -17.67 11.52 -3.60
C VAL A 242 -17.47 10.75 -2.29
N PHE A 243 -17.69 11.37 -1.13
CA PHE A 243 -17.41 10.76 0.17
C PHE A 243 -18.26 9.52 0.41
N LEU A 244 -17.59 8.41 0.77
CA LEU A 244 -18.27 7.18 1.16
C LEU A 244 -18.97 7.32 2.50
N ASN A 245 -20.17 6.76 2.58
CA ASN A 245 -20.85 6.56 3.85
C ASN A 245 -20.09 5.49 4.68
N GLU A 246 -20.17 5.57 6.01
CA GLU A 246 -19.45 4.68 6.93
C GLU A 246 -19.82 3.19 6.80
N ARG A 247 -20.96 2.85 6.19
CA ARG A 247 -21.42 1.48 6.00
C ARG A 247 -21.46 1.03 4.56
N SER A 248 -20.76 1.73 3.66
CA SER A 248 -20.75 1.37 2.24
C SER A 248 -20.13 0.00 2.01
N TYR A 249 -19.06 -0.31 2.74
CA TYR A 249 -18.32 -1.57 2.58
C TYR A 249 -18.14 -2.31 3.91
N SER A 250 -18.25 -3.63 3.86
CA SER A 250 -17.95 -4.52 4.99
C SER A 250 -16.49 -5.00 4.98
N ALA A 251 -15.82 -4.94 3.83
CA ALA A 251 -14.38 -5.18 3.68
C ALA A 251 -13.89 -4.58 2.35
N PHE A 252 -12.57 -4.31 2.28
CA PHE A 252 -11.85 -3.94 1.08
C PHE A 252 -10.58 -4.80 0.95
N VAL A 253 -10.32 -5.35 -0.25
CA VAL A 253 -9.12 -6.15 -0.53
C VAL A 253 -8.49 -5.69 -1.83
N GLU A 254 -7.23 -5.28 -1.81
CA GLU A 254 -6.48 -4.88 -3.00
C GLU A 254 -5.49 -5.99 -3.42
N LEU A 255 -5.45 -6.32 -4.70
CA LEU A 255 -4.42 -7.15 -5.30
C LEU A 255 -3.39 -6.24 -5.96
N HIS A 256 -2.09 -6.48 -5.70
CA HIS A 256 -1.02 -5.65 -6.23
C HIS A 256 0.28 -6.44 -6.45
N ILE A 257 1.20 -5.93 -7.26
CA ILE A 257 2.58 -6.43 -7.27
C ILE A 257 3.29 -6.00 -5.98
N GLU A 258 4.28 -6.77 -5.52
CA GLU A 258 5.03 -6.43 -4.30
C GLU A 258 5.78 -5.10 -4.41
N GLN A 259 6.22 -4.72 -5.61
CA GLN A 259 7.14 -3.60 -5.85
C GLN A 259 8.46 -3.74 -5.08
N GLY A 260 8.75 -4.94 -4.63
CA GLY A 260 9.91 -5.36 -3.88
C GLY A 260 10.35 -6.77 -4.30
N PRO A 261 11.57 -7.21 -3.93
CA PRO A 261 12.12 -8.48 -4.42
C PRO A 261 11.92 -9.66 -3.45
N ILE A 262 11.17 -9.51 -2.36
CA ILE A 262 11.16 -10.49 -1.26
C ILE A 262 10.49 -11.78 -1.70
N LEU A 263 9.30 -11.68 -2.30
CA LEU A 263 8.53 -12.85 -2.72
C LEU A 263 9.27 -13.64 -3.80
N GLU A 264 9.82 -12.96 -4.81
CA GLU A 264 10.61 -13.59 -5.87
C GLU A 264 11.86 -14.28 -5.29
N ASN A 265 12.64 -13.59 -4.46
CA ASN A 265 13.87 -14.11 -3.89
C ASN A 265 13.64 -15.33 -2.97
N GLU A 266 12.51 -15.38 -2.29
CA GLU A 266 12.16 -16.47 -1.38
C GLU A 266 11.32 -17.57 -2.06
N GLY A 267 10.90 -17.39 -3.32
CA GLY A 267 10.07 -18.35 -4.06
C GLY A 267 8.67 -18.49 -3.45
N ILE A 268 8.11 -17.40 -2.92
CA ILE A 268 6.80 -17.36 -2.26
C ILE A 268 5.77 -16.79 -3.21
N SER A 269 4.64 -17.48 -3.35
CA SER A 269 3.60 -17.13 -4.33
C SER A 269 2.77 -15.92 -3.92
N ILE A 270 2.52 -15.72 -2.62
CA ILE A 270 1.56 -14.72 -2.11
C ILE A 270 2.14 -13.97 -0.91
N GLY A 271 2.06 -12.64 -0.96
CA GLY A 271 2.27 -11.78 0.20
C GLY A 271 0.93 -11.42 0.84
N VAL A 272 0.75 -11.73 2.12
CA VAL A 272 -0.39 -11.25 2.91
C VAL A 272 0.07 -10.01 3.66
N VAL A 273 -0.40 -8.85 3.21
CA VAL A 273 0.03 -7.57 3.78
C VAL A 273 -0.66 -7.34 5.12
N THR A 274 0.14 -7.05 6.15
CA THR A 274 -0.33 -6.82 7.52
C THR A 274 -0.40 -5.34 7.89
N ALA A 275 0.37 -4.51 7.20
CA ALA A 275 0.40 -3.06 7.41
C ALA A 275 0.90 -2.34 6.16
N ILE A 276 0.43 -1.11 5.96
CA ILE A 276 0.91 -0.20 4.93
C ILE A 276 1.60 0.97 5.62
N ALA A 277 2.88 1.19 5.33
CA ALA A 277 3.61 2.34 5.81
C ALA A 277 3.08 3.62 5.18
N ALA A 278 2.93 4.67 5.98
CA ALA A 278 2.49 5.95 5.45
C ALA A 278 3.65 6.94 5.35
N PRO A 279 3.75 7.67 4.23
CA PRO A 279 4.76 8.69 4.05
C PRO A 279 4.45 9.95 4.87
N ALA A 280 5.55 10.65 5.19
CA ALA A 280 5.52 12.09 5.43
C ALA A 280 6.47 12.75 4.43
N SER A 281 5.96 13.72 3.69
CA SER A 281 6.72 14.47 2.70
C SER A 281 7.08 15.84 3.28
N ILE A 282 8.35 16.20 3.20
CA ILE A 282 8.89 17.42 3.82
C ILE A 282 9.62 18.22 2.75
N LYS A 283 9.37 19.54 2.73
CA LYS A 283 10.13 20.52 1.94
C LYS A 283 10.99 21.35 2.86
N VAL A 284 12.25 21.56 2.46
CA VAL A 284 13.19 22.41 3.19
C VAL A 284 13.92 23.31 2.22
N ASP A 285 13.90 24.60 2.49
CA ASP A 285 14.64 25.62 1.74
C ASP A 285 15.70 26.27 2.61
N PHE A 286 16.95 26.35 2.11
CA PHE A 286 17.99 27.15 2.73
C PHE A 286 18.35 28.36 1.86
N GLY A 287 18.66 29.49 2.50
CA GLY A 287 19.17 30.71 1.90
C GLY A 287 20.57 31.03 2.37
N GLY A 288 21.46 31.38 1.45
CA GLY A 288 22.83 31.82 1.72
C GLY A 288 23.19 33.07 0.92
N ASN A 289 24.36 33.61 1.16
CA ASN A 289 24.79 34.83 0.48
C ASN A 289 25.15 34.66 -1.00
N GLY A 290 25.47 33.43 -1.42
CA GLY A 290 26.03 33.17 -2.74
C GLY A 290 27.43 33.81 -2.90
N GLY A 291 27.85 33.95 -4.16
CA GLY A 291 29.11 34.62 -4.48
C GLY A 291 29.99 33.85 -5.48
N HIS A 292 31.13 34.46 -5.81
CA HIS A 292 32.06 33.85 -6.77
C HIS A 292 32.86 32.72 -6.12
N ALA A 293 32.82 31.52 -6.68
CA ALA A 293 33.42 30.31 -6.10
C ALA A 293 34.93 30.40 -5.85
N GLY A 294 35.68 31.21 -6.60
CA GLY A 294 37.11 31.38 -6.44
C GLY A 294 37.50 32.59 -5.61
N ALA A 295 36.63 33.61 -5.43
CA ALA A 295 36.96 34.87 -4.81
C ALA A 295 36.58 34.95 -3.31
N VAL A 296 35.53 34.26 -2.88
CA VAL A 296 35.10 34.25 -1.48
C VAL A 296 35.83 33.15 -0.72
N LEU A 297 36.55 33.53 0.35
CA LEU A 297 37.28 32.57 1.19
C LEU A 297 36.35 31.64 1.96
N MET A 298 36.80 30.36 2.16
CA MET A 298 35.98 29.32 2.80
C MET A 298 35.34 29.76 4.14
N PRO A 299 36.05 30.45 5.09
CA PRO A 299 35.46 30.87 6.36
C PRO A 299 34.38 31.96 6.24
N GLN A 300 34.24 32.58 5.05
CA GLN A 300 33.29 33.69 4.82
C GLN A 300 32.05 33.21 4.04
N ARG A 301 31.96 31.88 3.73
CA ARG A 301 30.87 31.35 2.93
C ARG A 301 29.67 30.97 3.76
N ASN A 302 28.51 31.37 3.27
CA ASN A 302 27.20 30.86 3.68
C ASN A 302 26.62 30.06 2.52
N ASP A 303 27.04 28.82 2.40
CA ASP A 303 26.75 27.95 1.25
C ASP A 303 25.48 27.13 1.50
N ALA A 304 24.38 27.50 0.83
CA ALA A 304 23.10 26.83 0.94
C ALA A 304 23.14 25.40 0.37
N GLY A 305 23.97 25.14 -0.65
CA GLY A 305 24.11 23.80 -1.23
C GLY A 305 24.76 22.81 -0.24
N LEU A 306 25.80 23.26 0.50
CA LEU A 306 26.38 22.42 1.55
C LEU A 306 25.43 22.20 2.72
N ALA A 307 24.54 23.17 3.03
CA ALA A 307 23.51 22.96 4.04
C ALA A 307 22.53 21.85 3.65
N ALA A 308 22.08 21.86 2.40
CA ALA A 308 21.20 20.81 1.88
C ALA A 308 21.88 19.45 1.84
N ALA A 309 23.14 19.37 1.43
CA ALA A 309 23.91 18.12 1.41
C ALA A 309 24.10 17.53 2.81
N GLU A 310 24.39 18.38 3.80
CA GLU A 310 24.50 17.95 5.20
C GLU A 310 23.17 17.45 5.77
N LEU A 311 22.06 18.13 5.42
CA LEU A 311 20.73 17.67 5.80
C LEU A 311 20.39 16.32 5.14
N ALA A 312 20.76 16.10 3.88
CA ALA A 312 20.54 14.83 3.19
C ALA A 312 21.23 13.66 3.92
N LEU A 313 22.49 13.85 4.35
CA LEU A 313 23.20 12.87 5.18
C LEU A 313 22.60 12.70 6.58
N ALA A 314 22.05 13.77 7.16
CA ALA A 314 21.35 13.70 8.45
C ALA A 314 20.05 12.88 8.34
N VAL A 315 19.32 12.96 7.22
CA VAL A 315 18.13 12.13 6.95
C VAL A 315 18.52 10.65 7.01
N GLU A 316 19.52 10.23 6.23
CA GLU A 316 20.00 8.84 6.23
C GLU A 316 20.38 8.38 7.65
N LYS A 317 21.16 9.20 8.36
CA LYS A 317 21.56 8.90 9.73
C LYS A 317 20.37 8.69 10.68
N HIS A 318 19.39 9.60 10.66
CA HIS A 318 18.23 9.51 11.55
C HIS A 318 17.34 8.31 11.25
N VAL A 319 17.24 7.92 9.98
CA VAL A 319 16.54 6.71 9.56
C VAL A 319 17.25 5.47 10.06
N LEU A 320 18.56 5.35 9.84
CA LEU A 320 19.36 4.21 10.32
C LEU A 320 19.35 4.09 11.87
N GLU A 321 19.29 5.21 12.57
CA GLU A 321 19.20 5.29 14.04
C GLU A 321 17.76 5.16 14.59
N SER A 322 16.76 4.93 13.74
CA SER A 322 15.34 4.83 14.17
C SER A 322 15.05 3.63 15.06
N GLY A 323 15.87 2.58 14.94
CA GLY A 323 15.71 1.31 15.65
C GLY A 323 14.81 0.30 14.95
N SER A 324 14.41 0.56 13.70
CA SER A 324 13.63 -0.37 12.88
C SER A 324 14.11 -0.39 11.44
N ILE A 325 14.17 -1.59 10.86
CA ILE A 325 14.44 -1.78 9.43
C ILE A 325 13.29 -1.29 8.54
N ASP A 326 12.10 -1.12 9.12
CA ASP A 326 10.90 -0.71 8.40
C ASP A 326 10.82 0.81 8.21
N THR A 327 11.64 1.58 8.95
CA THR A 327 11.79 3.01 8.71
C THR A 327 12.64 3.23 7.48
N VAL A 328 12.11 3.97 6.50
CA VAL A 328 12.85 4.38 5.31
C VAL A 328 12.77 5.90 5.14
N GLY A 329 13.79 6.49 4.54
CA GLY A 329 13.83 7.93 4.25
C GLY A 329 14.66 8.18 3.01
N THR A 330 14.11 9.00 2.12
CA THR A 330 14.69 9.31 0.81
C THR A 330 14.71 10.81 0.61
N VAL A 331 15.86 11.34 0.17
CA VAL A 331 15.95 12.68 -0.40
C VAL A 331 15.71 12.55 -1.91
N GLY A 332 14.49 12.80 -2.35
CA GLY A 332 14.08 12.64 -3.74
C GLY A 332 14.45 13.82 -4.64
N ILE A 333 14.48 15.03 -4.05
CA ILE A 333 14.86 16.25 -4.75
C ILE A 333 15.94 16.97 -3.94
N LEU A 334 17.01 17.39 -4.63
CA LEU A 334 18.08 18.22 -4.09
C LEU A 334 18.53 19.19 -5.19
N GLU A 335 18.09 20.44 -5.06
CA GLU A 335 18.38 21.48 -6.05
C GLU A 335 19.24 22.59 -5.43
N VAL A 336 20.13 23.16 -6.23
CA VAL A 336 20.97 24.28 -5.83
C VAL A 336 20.88 25.40 -6.85
N HIS A 337 20.83 26.64 -6.38
CA HIS A 337 20.72 27.83 -7.21
C HIS A 337 21.92 28.76 -6.99
N PRO A 338 22.50 29.33 -8.07
CA PRO A 338 22.04 29.34 -9.45
C PRO A 338 22.43 28.11 -10.28
N GLY A 339 23.04 27.06 -9.71
CA GLY A 339 23.42 25.85 -10.46
C GLY A 339 24.60 26.07 -11.42
N ALA A 340 25.50 26.97 -11.10
CA ALA A 340 26.69 27.30 -11.90
C ALA A 340 27.97 26.86 -11.19
N ILE A 341 28.89 26.20 -11.90
CA ILE A 341 30.13 25.61 -11.34
C ILE A 341 31.05 26.63 -10.64
N ASN A 342 30.98 27.88 -11.02
CA ASN A 342 31.79 28.98 -10.50
C ASN A 342 31.02 29.91 -9.53
N SER A 343 29.88 29.48 -9.03
CA SER A 343 29.04 30.23 -8.08
C SER A 343 28.81 29.42 -6.80
N ILE A 344 28.93 30.08 -5.65
CA ILE A 344 28.50 29.54 -4.37
C ILE A 344 26.98 29.52 -4.36
N PRO A 345 26.30 28.39 -4.03
CA PRO A 345 24.86 28.35 -3.96
C PRO A 345 24.28 29.37 -2.98
N SER A 346 23.39 30.26 -3.48
CA SER A 346 22.66 31.24 -2.69
C SER A 346 21.32 30.72 -2.18
N LYS A 347 20.79 29.65 -2.80
CA LYS A 347 19.57 28.97 -2.37
C LYS A 347 19.70 27.47 -2.64
N SER A 348 19.10 26.65 -1.81
CA SER A 348 18.87 25.22 -2.08
C SER A 348 17.45 24.83 -1.70
N HIS A 349 16.94 23.81 -2.41
CA HIS A 349 15.65 23.20 -2.19
C HIS A 349 15.85 21.70 -2.04
N ILE A 350 15.21 21.09 -1.03
CA ILE A 350 15.30 19.67 -0.74
C ILE A 350 13.90 19.14 -0.42
N GLU A 351 13.52 18.01 -1.06
CA GLU A 351 12.29 17.30 -0.71
C GLU A 351 12.63 15.89 -0.20
N ILE A 352 12.02 15.55 0.94
CA ILE A 352 12.30 14.36 1.72
C ILE A 352 11.01 13.57 1.86
N ASP A 353 11.06 12.26 1.59
CA ASP A 353 10.02 11.29 1.89
C ASP A 353 10.50 10.40 3.04
N THR A 354 9.70 10.28 4.11
CA THR A 354 9.99 9.41 5.26
C THR A 354 8.79 8.52 5.53
N ARG A 355 9.00 7.20 5.61
CA ARG A 355 7.93 6.20 5.78
C ARG A 355 8.20 5.27 6.96
N ASP A 356 7.14 4.86 7.63
CA ASP A 356 7.15 3.82 8.66
C ASP A 356 5.74 3.27 8.88
N ILE A 357 5.65 2.03 9.37
CA ILE A 357 4.40 1.44 9.88
C ILE A 357 4.06 1.91 11.30
N ASP A 358 5.02 2.47 12.02
CA ASP A 358 4.83 3.11 13.32
C ASP A 358 4.85 4.64 13.16
N GLU A 359 3.67 5.24 13.30
CA GLU A 359 3.51 6.69 13.16
C GLU A 359 4.39 7.47 14.14
N LYS A 360 4.53 7.01 15.40
CA LYS A 360 5.31 7.72 16.42
C LYS A 360 6.81 7.69 16.09
N ARG A 361 7.30 6.55 15.61
CA ARG A 361 8.70 6.40 15.20
C ARG A 361 9.01 7.27 14.00
N ARG A 362 8.14 7.27 12.96
CA ARG A 362 8.24 8.16 11.80
C ARG A 362 8.27 9.64 12.24
N ASN A 363 7.33 10.04 13.07
CA ASN A 363 7.23 11.44 13.51
C ASN A 363 8.47 11.87 14.31
N LYS A 364 9.04 10.98 15.12
CA LYS A 364 10.31 11.25 15.82
C LYS A 364 11.50 11.42 14.86
N VAL A 365 11.52 10.70 13.74
CA VAL A 365 12.54 10.91 12.69
C VAL A 365 12.35 12.30 12.06
N ILE A 366 11.12 12.71 11.77
CA ILE A 366 10.81 14.04 11.23
C ILE A 366 11.26 15.16 12.19
N GLU A 367 11.00 15.00 13.50
CA GLU A 367 11.47 15.95 14.53
C GLU A 367 12.99 16.08 14.50
N LYS A 368 13.73 14.96 14.45
CA LYS A 368 15.20 14.98 14.34
C LYS A 368 15.70 15.62 13.05
N ILE A 369 15.01 15.42 11.93
CA ILE A 369 15.33 16.09 10.66
C ILE A 369 15.15 17.61 10.81
N HIS A 370 14.06 18.05 11.43
CA HIS A 370 13.84 19.47 11.71
C HIS A 370 14.93 20.06 12.63
N GLU A 371 15.26 19.40 13.73
CA GLU A 371 16.33 19.80 14.63
C GLU A 371 17.67 19.92 13.89
N SER A 372 17.96 18.97 12.99
CA SER A 372 19.15 19.01 12.16
C SER A 372 19.14 20.19 11.18
N ALA A 373 18.02 20.48 10.53
CA ALA A 373 17.89 21.62 9.63
C ALA A 373 18.17 22.94 10.36
N VAL A 374 17.61 23.11 11.56
CA VAL A 374 17.85 24.29 12.42
C VAL A 374 19.33 24.38 12.86
N SER A 375 19.94 23.26 13.27
CA SER A 375 21.33 23.22 13.70
C SER A 375 22.30 23.52 12.54
N ILE A 376 22.05 22.93 11.37
CA ILE A 376 22.84 23.15 10.15
C ILE A 376 22.76 24.62 9.72
N SER A 377 21.56 25.21 9.73
CA SER A 377 21.35 26.63 9.42
C SER A 377 22.25 27.50 10.29
N LYS A 378 22.23 27.29 11.60
CA LYS A 378 23.07 28.07 12.54
C LYS A 378 24.57 27.85 12.32
N ASN A 379 24.99 26.60 12.19
CA ASN A 379 26.41 26.20 12.07
C ASN A 379 27.05 26.72 10.78
N ARG A 380 26.28 26.74 9.67
CA ARG A 380 26.74 27.23 8.37
C ARG A 380 26.45 28.72 8.11
N GLY A 381 25.73 29.37 9.01
CA GLY A 381 25.34 30.78 8.88
C GLY A 381 24.40 31.02 7.68
N VAL A 382 23.61 30.02 7.30
CA VAL A 382 22.57 30.11 6.26
C VAL A 382 21.20 30.32 6.93
N ASP A 383 20.25 30.89 6.21
CA ASP A 383 18.88 31.00 6.68
C ASP A 383 18.08 29.73 6.38
N LEU A 384 17.33 29.21 7.35
CA LEU A 384 16.30 28.24 7.12
C LEU A 384 15.04 28.98 6.65
N LEU A 385 14.82 29.01 5.34
CA LEU A 385 13.72 29.80 4.72
C LEU A 385 12.38 29.10 4.87
N GLU A 386 12.36 27.77 4.72
CA GLU A 386 11.17 26.94 4.86
C GLU A 386 11.53 25.59 5.49
N PHE A 387 10.69 25.11 6.37
CA PHE A 387 10.55 23.72 6.75
C PHE A 387 9.05 23.41 6.79
N LYS A 388 8.56 22.65 5.81
CA LYS A 388 7.14 22.41 5.66
C LYS A 388 6.86 20.92 5.51
N ILE A 389 5.98 20.38 6.35
CA ILE A 389 5.41 19.06 6.15
C ILE A 389 4.27 19.22 5.15
N VAL A 390 4.42 18.61 3.97
CA VAL A 390 3.47 18.69 2.86
C VAL A 390 2.37 17.65 3.03
N ASN A 391 2.77 16.44 3.45
CA ASN A 391 1.88 15.32 3.68
C ASN A 391 2.36 14.54 4.91
N GLN A 392 1.41 14.05 5.72
CA GLN A 392 1.70 13.25 6.91
C GLN A 392 0.48 12.38 7.24
N ASP A 393 0.27 11.32 6.46
CA ASP A 393 -0.82 10.39 6.71
C ASP A 393 -0.47 9.36 7.78
N PRO A 394 -1.43 8.88 8.58
CA PRO A 394 -1.22 7.74 9.46
C PRO A 394 -1.07 6.45 8.65
N PRO A 395 -0.23 5.48 9.11
CA PRO A 395 -0.16 4.16 8.52
C PRO A 395 -1.49 3.41 8.71
N ALA A 396 -1.71 2.37 7.88
CA ALA A 396 -2.87 1.52 7.99
C ALA A 396 -2.47 0.10 8.38
N LEU A 397 -3.25 -0.51 9.29
CA LEU A 397 -3.13 -1.92 9.63
C LEU A 397 -4.21 -2.69 8.87
N SER A 398 -3.85 -3.86 8.34
CA SER A 398 -4.83 -4.78 7.79
C SER A 398 -5.70 -5.37 8.91
N ASP A 399 -6.97 -5.56 8.61
CA ASP A 399 -7.91 -6.14 9.57
C ASP A 399 -7.66 -7.65 9.75
N GLU A 400 -7.71 -8.14 10.99
CA GLU A 400 -7.40 -9.52 11.29
C GLU A 400 -8.37 -10.52 10.63
N SER A 401 -9.64 -10.14 10.47
CA SER A 401 -10.65 -10.98 9.81
C SER A 401 -10.35 -11.11 8.31
N VAL A 402 -9.90 -10.03 7.68
CA VAL A 402 -9.51 -10.01 6.27
C VAL A 402 -8.19 -10.78 6.07
N ILE A 403 -7.21 -10.62 6.97
CA ILE A 403 -5.96 -11.41 6.96
C ILE A 403 -6.30 -12.90 7.02
N LYS A 404 -7.15 -13.33 7.96
CA LYS A 404 -7.58 -14.74 8.08
C LYS A 404 -8.27 -15.26 6.82
N ALA A 405 -9.10 -14.44 6.18
CA ALA A 405 -9.75 -14.82 4.92
C ALA A 405 -8.73 -15.02 3.79
N MET A 406 -7.73 -14.13 3.66
CA MET A 406 -6.65 -14.26 2.69
C MET A 406 -5.75 -15.48 2.96
N GLU A 407 -5.35 -15.71 4.22
CA GLU A 407 -4.57 -16.89 4.62
C GLU A 407 -5.33 -18.18 4.32
N SER A 408 -6.60 -18.25 4.71
CA SER A 408 -7.45 -19.42 4.42
C SER A 408 -7.60 -19.67 2.92
N ALA A 409 -7.81 -18.61 2.13
CA ALA A 409 -7.90 -18.73 0.67
C ALA A 409 -6.60 -19.26 0.05
N THR A 410 -5.45 -18.77 0.52
CA THR A 410 -4.14 -19.19 0.02
C THR A 410 -3.84 -20.65 0.38
N GLN A 411 -4.16 -21.05 1.61
CA GLN A 411 -4.00 -22.44 2.08
C GLN A 411 -4.90 -23.43 1.30
N GLU A 412 -6.16 -23.06 1.04
CA GLU A 412 -7.08 -23.91 0.27
C GLU A 412 -6.64 -24.09 -1.19
N LEU A 413 -5.86 -23.16 -1.72
CA LEU A 413 -5.29 -23.22 -3.07
C LEU A 413 -3.90 -23.89 -3.10
N ASP A 414 -3.41 -24.38 -1.96
CA ASP A 414 -2.08 -25.00 -1.80
C ASP A 414 -0.93 -24.09 -2.27
N LEU A 415 -1.05 -22.79 -2.01
CA LEU A 415 -0.05 -21.77 -2.36
C LEU A 415 0.79 -21.39 -1.14
N SER A 416 2.08 -21.14 -1.36
CA SER A 416 2.96 -20.58 -0.33
C SER A 416 2.61 -19.11 -0.07
N TYR A 417 2.69 -18.68 1.20
CA TYR A 417 2.48 -17.28 1.54
C TYR A 417 3.38 -16.78 2.67
N LYS A 418 3.56 -15.47 2.71
CA LYS A 418 4.30 -14.76 3.75
C LYS A 418 3.52 -13.55 4.23
N LYS A 419 3.43 -13.38 5.56
CA LYS A 419 2.99 -12.10 6.13
C LYS A 419 4.09 -11.06 5.96
N MET A 420 3.73 -9.89 5.43
CA MET A 420 4.68 -8.83 5.16
C MET A 420 4.03 -7.46 5.27
N ILE A 421 4.83 -6.42 5.23
CA ILE A 421 4.35 -5.04 5.19
C ILE A 421 4.52 -4.46 3.80
N SER A 422 3.64 -3.50 3.42
CA SER A 422 3.90 -2.63 2.29
C SER A 422 4.64 -1.38 2.75
N ARG A 423 5.76 -1.07 2.08
CA ARG A 423 6.44 0.22 2.22
C ARG A 423 6.03 1.21 1.12
N ALA A 424 5.34 0.72 0.09
CA ALA A 424 4.72 1.55 -0.93
C ALA A 424 3.37 2.12 -0.43
N TYR A 425 2.95 3.21 -1.04
CA TYR A 425 1.68 3.87 -0.78
C TYR A 425 0.61 3.22 -1.67
N HIS A 426 -0.61 3.10 -1.19
CA HIS A 426 -1.70 2.43 -1.92
C HIS A 426 -3.05 3.04 -1.57
N ASP A 427 -4.03 2.89 -2.44
CA ASP A 427 -5.43 3.29 -2.20
C ASP A 427 -6.02 2.59 -0.96
N SER A 428 -5.56 1.36 -0.66
CA SER A 428 -5.89 0.61 0.55
C SER A 428 -5.68 1.37 1.85
N LEU A 429 -4.67 2.28 1.90
CA LEU A 429 -4.40 3.09 3.09
C LEU A 429 -5.58 4.00 3.44
N PHE A 430 -6.26 4.52 2.43
CA PHE A 430 -7.45 5.37 2.61
C PHE A 430 -8.70 4.54 2.80
N MET A 431 -8.83 3.43 2.10
CA MET A 431 -9.97 2.52 2.26
C MET A 431 -10.02 1.91 3.67
N ALA A 432 -8.87 1.72 4.33
CA ALA A 432 -8.78 1.31 5.73
C ALA A 432 -9.50 2.26 6.72
N ARG A 433 -9.78 3.49 6.30
CA ARG A 433 -10.55 4.48 7.09
C ARG A 433 -12.06 4.29 6.96
N LYS A 434 -12.51 3.44 6.02
CA LYS A 434 -13.93 3.22 5.67
C LYS A 434 -14.39 1.78 5.85
N ALA A 435 -13.47 0.81 5.78
CA ALA A 435 -13.80 -0.60 5.91
C ALA A 435 -12.61 -1.39 6.49
N PRO A 436 -12.84 -2.57 7.08
CA PRO A 436 -11.82 -3.58 7.30
C PRO A 436 -11.04 -3.81 6.01
N MET A 437 -9.71 -3.64 6.04
CA MET A 437 -8.87 -3.65 4.84
C MET A 437 -7.88 -4.82 4.86
N GLY A 438 -7.57 -5.35 3.70
CA GLY A 438 -6.46 -6.27 3.46
C GLY A 438 -5.85 -6.04 2.08
N MET A 439 -4.65 -6.60 1.86
CA MET A 439 -3.94 -6.45 0.61
C MET A 439 -3.14 -7.73 0.29
N ILE A 440 -3.21 -8.14 -0.97
CA ILE A 440 -2.54 -9.34 -1.50
C ILE A 440 -1.43 -8.88 -2.43
N PHE A 441 -0.19 -9.31 -2.14
CA PHE A 441 0.93 -9.12 -3.05
C PHE A 441 1.23 -10.38 -3.85
N ILE A 442 1.67 -10.16 -5.08
CA ILE A 442 2.28 -11.19 -5.93
C ILE A 442 3.72 -10.80 -6.26
N PRO A 443 4.60 -11.79 -6.58
CA PRO A 443 5.96 -11.50 -6.99
C PRO A 443 6.04 -10.56 -8.18
N CYS A 444 7.07 -9.71 -8.20
CA CYS A 444 7.44 -8.95 -9.38
C CYS A 444 8.94 -9.07 -9.63
N TYR A 445 9.32 -9.12 -10.90
CA TYR A 445 10.68 -9.38 -11.36
C TYR A 445 11.69 -8.40 -10.74
N LYS A 446 12.64 -8.91 -9.95
CA LYS A 446 13.67 -8.15 -9.23
C LYS A 446 13.13 -7.01 -8.36
N GLY A 447 11.85 -7.05 -8.00
CA GLY A 447 11.20 -5.96 -7.28
C GLY A 447 11.06 -4.67 -8.10
N TYR A 448 11.11 -4.77 -9.42
CA TYR A 448 11.02 -3.61 -10.29
C TYR A 448 9.60 -3.08 -10.36
N SER A 449 9.44 -1.79 -10.03
CA SER A 449 8.25 -0.99 -10.25
C SER A 449 8.66 0.42 -10.65
N HIS A 450 7.75 1.21 -11.22
CA HIS A 450 8.01 2.56 -11.70
C HIS A 450 9.09 2.65 -12.80
N LYS A 451 9.20 1.61 -13.61
CA LYS A 451 10.16 1.52 -14.72
C LYS A 451 9.70 0.52 -15.78
N PRO A 452 10.17 0.66 -17.04
CA PRO A 452 9.68 -0.16 -18.15
C PRO A 452 9.93 -1.67 -18.03
N GLU A 453 10.92 -2.07 -17.22
CA GLU A 453 11.26 -3.49 -16.99
C GLU A 453 10.43 -4.17 -15.91
N GLU A 454 9.46 -3.47 -15.35
CA GLU A 454 8.46 -4.04 -14.44
C GLU A 454 7.76 -5.24 -15.07
N TYR A 455 7.70 -6.35 -14.33
CA TYR A 455 7.10 -7.58 -14.84
C TYR A 455 6.58 -8.46 -13.71
N ALA A 456 5.38 -8.99 -13.88
CA ALA A 456 4.82 -10.08 -13.10
C ALA A 456 4.47 -11.24 -14.04
N SER A 457 4.74 -12.48 -13.62
CA SER A 457 4.49 -13.64 -14.47
C SER A 457 2.98 -13.92 -14.59
N PRO A 458 2.50 -14.48 -15.72
CA PRO A 458 1.10 -14.88 -15.85
C PRO A 458 0.66 -15.87 -14.77
N GLU A 459 1.57 -16.71 -14.26
CA GLU A 459 1.31 -17.65 -13.17
C GLU A 459 1.09 -16.93 -11.85
N ASP A 460 1.96 -15.98 -11.50
CA ASP A 460 1.84 -15.18 -10.26
C ASP A 460 0.55 -14.34 -10.29
N ILE A 461 0.25 -13.72 -11.42
CA ILE A 461 -1.00 -12.96 -11.61
C ILE A 461 -2.21 -13.89 -11.43
N ALA A 462 -2.20 -15.08 -12.05
CA ALA A 462 -3.29 -16.05 -11.91
C ALA A 462 -3.45 -16.53 -10.47
N ASN A 463 -2.36 -16.76 -9.74
CA ASN A 463 -2.38 -17.14 -8.33
C ASN A 463 -2.98 -16.03 -7.47
N GLY A 464 -2.57 -14.78 -7.68
CA GLY A 464 -3.14 -13.61 -7.00
C GLY A 464 -4.65 -13.46 -7.25
N VAL A 465 -5.08 -13.62 -8.51
CA VAL A 465 -6.51 -13.56 -8.89
C VAL A 465 -7.33 -14.67 -8.22
N LYS A 466 -6.82 -15.89 -8.15
CA LYS A 466 -7.50 -17.01 -7.46
C LYS A 466 -7.65 -16.73 -5.97
N VAL A 467 -6.58 -16.27 -5.32
CA VAL A 467 -6.61 -15.93 -3.89
C VAL A 467 -7.58 -14.78 -3.64
N LEU A 468 -7.57 -13.74 -4.48
CA LEU A 468 -8.53 -12.64 -4.39
C LEU A 468 -9.97 -13.14 -4.53
N ALA A 469 -10.25 -13.94 -5.57
CA ALA A 469 -11.60 -14.47 -5.82
C ALA A 469 -12.13 -15.26 -4.62
N LEU A 470 -11.32 -16.16 -4.06
CA LEU A 470 -11.72 -16.97 -2.91
C LEU A 470 -11.84 -16.13 -1.64
N THR A 471 -10.97 -15.14 -1.46
CA THR A 471 -11.07 -14.18 -0.34
C THR A 471 -12.37 -13.37 -0.39
N LEU A 472 -12.72 -12.83 -1.57
CA LEU A 472 -13.98 -12.10 -1.78
C LEU A 472 -15.20 -12.99 -1.52
N ALA A 473 -15.15 -14.24 -1.99
CA ALA A 473 -16.21 -15.20 -1.73
C ALA A 473 -16.42 -15.42 -0.23
N LYS A 474 -15.35 -15.69 0.53
CA LYS A 474 -15.42 -15.88 1.99
C LYS A 474 -15.98 -14.65 2.71
N LEU A 475 -15.47 -13.46 2.38
CA LEU A 475 -15.92 -12.20 3.01
C LEU A 475 -17.37 -11.84 2.67
N SER A 476 -17.89 -12.31 1.51
CA SER A 476 -19.29 -12.05 1.14
C SER A 476 -20.31 -12.80 2.00
N TYR A 477 -19.90 -13.87 2.68
CA TYR A 477 -20.78 -14.65 3.58
C TYR A 477 -20.57 -14.32 5.07
N ASN A 478 -19.45 -13.74 5.43
CA ASN A 478 -19.15 -13.27 6.81
C ASN A 478 -19.84 -11.89 7.11
#